data_399501d80285c08afe14f2c28ccc6dd4
#
_entry.id   399501d80285c08afe14f2c28ccc6dd4
#
_cell.length_a   1.000
_cell.length_b   1.000
_cell.length_c   1.000
_cell.angle_alpha   90.00
_cell.angle_beta   90.00
_cell.angle_gamma   90.00
#
_symmetry.space_group_name_H-M   'P 1'
#
loop_
_entity.id
_entity.type
_entity.pdbx_description
1 polymer ?
#
loop_
_entity_poly.entity_id
_entity_poly.type
_entity_poly.pdbx_seq_one_letter_code
_entity_poly.pdbx_strand_id
1 'polypeptide(L)'
;MRFRNFGTAVVALLSASVFAQDVHITRETIDSNLGKRSYSPHADRNFPAELLWGDTHLHTNLSLDARAGGVILSPRDAYRFARCDEITASGGFKIKLGQPLDFLVVTDHSDSMGAME
;
A
#
# COMPACT_ATOMS: atom_id res chain seq x y z
N MET A 1 -31.89 53.14 38.00
CA MET A 1 -31.69 51.68 38.00
C MET A 1 -32.03 51.17 36.61
N ARG A 2 -31.03 50.88 35.73
CA ARG A 2 -31.22 50.44 34.35
C ARG A 2 -30.94 48.93 34.28
N PHE A 3 -31.97 48.17 33.97
CA PHE A 3 -31.85 46.75 33.68
C PHE A 3 -31.30 46.56 32.26
N ARG A 4 -30.15 45.91 32.12
CA ARG A 4 -29.58 45.46 30.84
C ARG A 4 -30.14 44.09 30.52
N ASN A 5 -30.92 44.03 29.45
CA ASN A 5 -31.39 42.76 28.89
C ASN A 5 -30.20 42.00 28.26
N PHE A 6 -29.88 40.84 28.79
CA PHE A 6 -29.00 39.87 28.14
C PHE A 6 -29.83 39.08 27.13
N GLY A 7 -29.62 39.34 25.86
CA GLY A 7 -30.16 38.52 24.79
C GLY A 7 -29.39 37.23 24.67
N THR A 8 -30.06 36.11 24.91
CA THR A 8 -29.53 34.77 24.70
C THR A 8 -29.54 34.46 23.21
N ALA A 9 -28.37 34.41 22.58
CA ALA A 9 -28.22 33.93 21.20
C ALA A 9 -28.31 32.43 21.18
N VAL A 10 -29.37 31.86 20.58
CA VAL A 10 -29.50 30.44 20.29
C VAL A 10 -28.75 30.16 19.00
N VAL A 11 -27.60 29.47 19.10
CA VAL A 11 -26.88 28.97 17.96
C VAL A 11 -27.52 27.65 17.53
N ALA A 12 -28.25 27.66 16.42
CA ALA A 12 -28.78 26.47 15.79
C ALA A 12 -27.65 25.76 15.05
N LEU A 13 -27.22 24.63 15.57
CA LEU A 13 -26.32 23.68 14.89
C LEU A 13 -27.11 22.95 13.81
N LEU A 14 -26.93 23.34 12.56
CA LEU A 14 -27.37 22.60 11.40
C LEU A 14 -26.45 21.37 11.22
N SER A 15 -26.91 20.22 11.69
CA SER A 15 -26.30 18.93 11.36
C SER A 15 -26.63 18.58 9.91
N ALA A 16 -25.66 18.78 9.01
CA ALA A 16 -25.71 18.27 7.65
C ALA A 16 -25.58 16.75 7.71
N SER A 17 -26.67 16.03 7.52
CA SER A 17 -26.68 14.59 7.32
C SER A 17 -26.02 14.29 5.97
N VAL A 18 -24.81 13.79 5.99
CA VAL A 18 -24.17 13.22 4.79
C VAL A 18 -24.88 11.88 4.52
N PHE A 19 -25.83 11.91 3.61
CA PHE A 19 -26.39 10.66 3.07
C PHE A 19 -25.29 10.01 2.24
N ALA A 20 -24.78 8.87 2.68
CA ALA A 20 -24.02 7.97 1.81
C ALA A 20 -24.95 7.59 0.65
N GLN A 21 -24.61 8.05 -0.56
CA GLN A 21 -25.33 7.64 -1.74
C GLN A 21 -24.97 6.15 -1.97
N ASP A 22 -25.94 5.29 -1.77
CA ASP A 22 -25.86 3.90 -2.22
C ASP A 22 -25.61 3.92 -3.72
N VAL A 23 -24.41 3.54 -4.12
CA VAL A 23 -24.06 3.38 -5.53
C VAL A 23 -24.79 2.13 -6.02
N HIS A 24 -25.99 2.29 -6.59
CA HIS A 24 -26.69 1.21 -7.26
C HIS A 24 -25.89 0.78 -8.50
N ILE A 25 -25.15 -0.30 -8.36
CA ILE A 25 -24.42 -0.92 -9.48
C ILE A 25 -25.47 -1.66 -10.33
N THR A 26 -25.93 -1.02 -11.38
CA THR A 26 -26.83 -1.65 -12.37
C THR A 26 -25.99 -2.30 -13.48
N ARG A 27 -26.60 -3.27 -14.21
CA ARG A 27 -25.97 -3.84 -15.41
C ARG A 27 -25.55 -2.76 -16.41
N GLU A 28 -26.37 -1.76 -16.58
CA GLU A 28 -26.13 -0.63 -17.47
C GLU A 28 -24.88 0.16 -17.05
N THR A 29 -24.68 0.38 -15.73
CA THR A 29 -23.47 1.01 -15.19
C THR A 29 -22.23 0.14 -15.38
N ILE A 30 -22.38 -1.18 -15.24
CA ILE A 30 -21.31 -2.14 -15.50
C ILE A 30 -20.92 -2.11 -16.98
N ASP A 31 -21.89 -2.23 -17.88
CA ASP A 31 -21.65 -2.29 -19.31
C ASP A 31 -21.09 -0.97 -19.88
N SER A 32 -21.50 0.17 -19.31
CA SER A 32 -20.96 1.49 -19.72
C SER A 32 -19.55 1.75 -19.23
N ASN A 33 -19.20 1.30 -18.03
CA ASN A 33 -17.89 1.54 -17.42
C ASN A 33 -16.84 0.47 -17.79
N LEU A 34 -17.27 -0.79 -17.91
CA LEU A 34 -16.36 -1.87 -18.31
C LEU A 34 -16.23 -1.98 -19.84
N GLY A 35 -17.20 -1.42 -20.59
CA GLY A 35 -17.23 -1.50 -22.03
C GLY A 35 -17.23 -2.93 -22.55
N LYS A 36 -17.06 -3.10 -23.85
CA LYS A 36 -16.87 -4.42 -24.49
C LYS A 36 -15.42 -4.90 -24.41
N ARG A 37 -14.71 -4.57 -23.34
CA ARG A 37 -13.37 -5.11 -23.15
C ARG A 37 -13.48 -6.59 -22.85
N SER A 38 -12.67 -7.40 -23.51
CA SER A 38 -12.45 -8.78 -23.12
C SER A 38 -12.16 -8.84 -21.62
N TYR A 39 -12.68 -9.86 -20.93
CA TYR A 39 -12.61 -10.05 -19.47
C TYR A 39 -11.21 -9.83 -18.88
N SER A 40 -10.17 -10.04 -19.67
CA SER A 40 -8.79 -9.76 -19.31
C SER A 40 -8.19 -8.72 -20.26
N PRO A 41 -7.50 -7.68 -19.77
CA PRO A 41 -6.75 -6.75 -20.62
C PRO A 41 -5.65 -7.45 -21.41
N HIS A 42 -5.42 -8.72 -21.13
CA HIS A 42 -4.41 -9.58 -21.74
C HIS A 42 -5.02 -10.56 -22.74
N ALA A 43 -6.36 -10.65 -22.87
CA ALA A 43 -6.97 -11.44 -23.91
C ALA A 43 -6.54 -10.87 -25.27
N ASP A 44 -6.21 -11.74 -26.21
CA ASP A 44 -5.72 -11.42 -27.55
C ASP A 44 -4.32 -10.77 -27.63
N ARG A 45 -3.54 -10.80 -26.53
CA ARG A 45 -2.13 -10.41 -26.56
C ARG A 45 -1.24 -11.65 -26.48
N ASN A 46 -0.26 -11.72 -27.37
CA ASN A 46 0.81 -12.72 -27.31
C ASN A 46 1.78 -12.34 -26.20
N PHE A 47 1.50 -12.76 -24.98
CA PHE A 47 2.46 -12.67 -23.89
C PHE A 47 3.49 -13.78 -24.02
N PRO A 48 4.76 -13.52 -23.69
CA PRO A 48 5.72 -14.59 -23.52
C PRO A 48 5.17 -15.59 -22.50
N ALA A 49 5.22 -16.89 -22.85
CA ALA A 49 4.82 -17.99 -21.95
C ALA A 49 5.89 -18.24 -20.87
N GLU A 50 6.47 -17.18 -20.34
CA GLU A 50 7.52 -17.22 -19.35
C GLU A 50 6.92 -16.88 -17.98
N LEU A 51 7.20 -17.72 -16.99
CA LEU A 51 6.84 -17.48 -15.60
C LEU A 51 7.90 -16.59 -14.98
N LEU A 52 7.46 -15.44 -14.44
CA LEU A 52 8.30 -14.53 -13.67
C LEU A 52 8.08 -14.78 -12.18
N TRP A 53 9.18 -14.88 -11.44
CA TRP A 53 9.19 -15.14 -10.00
C TRP A 53 9.74 -13.94 -9.25
N GLY A 54 8.98 -13.45 -8.26
CA GLY A 54 9.37 -12.30 -7.46
C GLY A 54 8.51 -12.13 -6.24
N ASP A 55 8.74 -11.03 -5.53
CA ASP A 55 7.99 -10.65 -4.35
C ASP A 55 7.50 -9.22 -4.48
N THR A 56 6.24 -8.98 -4.10
CA THR A 56 5.60 -7.67 -4.08
C THR A 56 5.26 -7.18 -2.68
N HIS A 57 5.71 -7.87 -1.64
CA HIS A 57 5.39 -7.55 -0.26
C HIS A 57 6.60 -7.80 0.64
N LEU A 58 7.56 -6.89 0.62
CA LEU A 58 8.76 -6.98 1.44
C LEU A 58 8.94 -5.72 2.27
N HIS A 59 9.16 -5.91 3.58
CA HIS A 59 9.45 -4.84 4.53
C HIS A 59 10.92 -4.85 4.93
N THR A 60 11.49 -3.66 5.08
CA THR A 60 12.91 -3.45 5.46
C THR A 60 13.04 -2.78 6.83
N ASN A 61 14.26 -2.37 7.21
CA ASN A 61 14.48 -1.64 8.45
C ASN A 61 13.74 -0.29 8.53
N LEU A 62 13.19 0.21 7.43
CA LEU A 62 12.39 1.43 7.40
C LEU A 62 10.93 1.21 7.79
N SER A 63 10.49 -0.05 7.86
CA SER A 63 9.14 -0.42 8.28
C SER A 63 9.11 -0.72 9.78
N LEU A 64 8.19 -0.11 10.51
CA LEU A 64 8.09 -0.23 11.97
C LEU A 64 7.95 -1.69 12.43
N ASP A 65 7.10 -2.46 11.77
CA ASP A 65 6.83 -3.86 12.07
C ASP A 65 8.06 -4.75 11.86
N ALA A 66 8.76 -4.60 10.75
CA ALA A 66 10.00 -5.33 10.45
C ALA A 66 11.12 -4.93 11.41
N ARG A 67 11.26 -3.63 11.71
CA ARG A 67 12.26 -3.13 12.65
C ARG A 67 12.01 -3.64 14.07
N ALA A 68 10.76 -3.63 14.53
CA ALA A 68 10.37 -4.18 15.81
C ALA A 68 10.63 -5.72 15.88
N GLY A 69 10.53 -6.40 14.75
CA GLY A 69 10.93 -7.80 14.58
C GLY A 69 12.44 -8.04 14.49
N GLY A 70 13.28 -6.99 14.57
CA GLY A 70 14.74 -7.09 14.57
C GLY A 70 15.39 -7.02 13.18
N VAL A 71 14.66 -6.61 12.13
CA VAL A 71 15.22 -6.40 10.80
C VAL A 71 16.07 -5.14 10.78
N ILE A 72 17.35 -5.28 10.39
CA ILE A 72 18.31 -4.17 10.25
C ILE A 72 18.71 -3.91 8.80
N LEU A 73 18.24 -4.74 7.87
CA LEU A 73 18.60 -4.65 6.47
C LEU A 73 17.83 -3.54 5.76
N SER A 74 18.54 -2.76 4.97
CA SER A 74 18.00 -1.64 4.21
C SER A 74 17.30 -2.09 2.92
N PRO A 75 16.51 -1.21 2.26
CA PRO A 75 15.97 -1.48 0.92
C PRO A 75 17.06 -1.84 -0.10
N ARG A 76 18.25 -1.24 0.04
CA ARG A 76 19.39 -1.55 -0.82
C ARG A 76 19.87 -2.99 -0.64
N ASP A 77 19.90 -3.48 0.59
CA ASP A 77 20.30 -4.86 0.88
C ASP A 77 19.24 -5.85 0.36
N ALA A 78 17.97 -5.51 0.44
CA ALA A 78 16.88 -6.28 -0.15
C ALA A 78 17.06 -6.45 -1.67
N TYR A 79 17.35 -5.37 -2.41
CA TYR A 79 17.61 -5.45 -3.85
C TYR A 79 18.89 -6.19 -4.20
N ARG A 80 19.93 -6.09 -3.37
CA ARG A 80 21.16 -6.88 -3.54
C ARG A 80 20.88 -8.36 -3.37
N PHE A 81 20.14 -8.73 -2.33
CA PHE A 81 19.73 -10.11 -2.09
C PHE A 81 18.90 -10.66 -3.25
N ALA A 82 17.93 -9.88 -3.75
CA ALA A 82 17.10 -10.27 -4.89
C ALA A 82 17.91 -10.55 -6.16
N ARG A 83 19.07 -9.90 -6.33
CA ARG A 83 20.00 -10.14 -7.45
C ARG A 83 21.03 -11.23 -7.19
N CYS A 84 20.84 -12.03 -6.17
CA CYS A 84 21.80 -13.07 -5.74
C CYS A 84 23.13 -12.54 -5.20
N ASP A 85 23.22 -11.31 -4.70
CA ASP A 85 24.37 -10.91 -3.91
C ASP A 85 24.32 -11.62 -2.55
N GLU A 86 25.50 -12.02 -2.04
CA GLU A 86 25.61 -12.48 -0.67
C GLU A 86 25.43 -11.27 0.27
N ILE A 87 24.54 -11.41 1.25
CA ILE A 87 24.32 -10.41 2.30
C ILE A 87 24.43 -11.07 3.68
N THR A 88 24.64 -10.24 4.71
CA THR A 88 24.59 -10.71 6.10
C THR A 88 23.19 -10.48 6.64
N ALA A 89 22.47 -11.54 7.01
CA ALA A 89 21.14 -11.45 7.62
C ALA A 89 21.19 -10.73 8.97
N SER A 90 20.04 -10.24 9.45
CA SER A 90 19.93 -9.59 10.77
C SER A 90 20.41 -10.46 11.93
N GLY A 91 20.36 -11.78 11.78
CA GLY A 91 20.91 -12.75 12.73
C GLY A 91 22.43 -13.01 12.62
N GLY A 92 23.15 -12.27 11.76
CA GLY A 92 24.61 -12.31 11.64
C GLY A 92 25.19 -13.38 10.71
N PHE A 93 24.37 -14.24 10.08
CA PHE A 93 24.83 -15.25 9.14
C PHE A 93 24.67 -14.78 7.70
N LYS A 94 25.53 -15.33 6.83
CA LYS A 94 25.50 -15.01 5.40
C LYS A 94 24.44 -15.79 4.67
N ILE A 95 23.72 -15.12 3.80
CA ILE A 95 22.66 -15.70 2.98
C ILE A 95 22.77 -15.23 1.54
N LYS A 96 22.31 -16.06 0.63
CA LYS A 96 22.27 -15.81 -0.80
C LYS A 96 21.14 -16.60 -1.45
N LEU A 97 20.44 -16.04 -2.42
CA LEU A 97 19.49 -16.79 -3.23
C LEU A 97 20.21 -17.70 -4.23
N GLY A 98 19.57 -18.80 -4.58
CA GLY A 98 20.08 -19.72 -5.62
C GLY A 98 19.90 -19.19 -7.03
N GLN A 99 18.86 -18.35 -7.23
CA GLN A 99 18.53 -17.67 -8.50
C GLN A 99 18.04 -16.27 -8.19
N PRO A 100 18.30 -15.29 -9.07
CA PRO A 100 17.77 -13.93 -8.90
C PRO A 100 16.25 -13.94 -9.04
N LEU A 101 15.60 -13.01 -8.36
CA LEU A 101 14.20 -12.71 -8.58
C LEU A 101 14.05 -11.87 -9.86
N ASP A 102 12.98 -12.10 -10.62
CA ASP A 102 12.67 -11.32 -11.80
C ASP A 102 12.13 -9.93 -11.43
N PHE A 103 11.48 -9.83 -10.27
CA PHE A 103 11.02 -8.56 -9.72
C PHE A 103 11.02 -8.58 -8.19
N LEU A 104 11.19 -7.40 -7.59
CA LEU A 104 11.03 -7.17 -6.16
C LEU A 104 10.43 -5.79 -5.93
N VAL A 105 9.40 -5.71 -5.07
CA VAL A 105 8.81 -4.46 -4.60
C VAL A 105 8.99 -4.36 -3.10
N VAL A 106 9.70 -3.32 -2.65
CA VAL A 106 9.79 -2.97 -1.23
C VAL A 106 8.55 -2.15 -0.86
N THR A 107 7.85 -2.59 0.19
CA THR A 107 6.55 -2.04 0.61
C THR A 107 6.57 -1.62 2.08
N ASP A 108 7.60 -0.89 2.47
CA ASP A 108 7.72 -0.38 3.84
C ASP A 108 6.53 0.51 4.21
N HIS A 109 6.09 0.43 5.46
CA HIS A 109 5.05 1.30 5.98
C HIS A 109 5.52 2.76 6.03
N SER A 110 4.70 3.66 5.51
CA SER A 110 5.00 5.10 5.48
C SER A 110 4.82 5.80 6.84
N ASP A 111 4.15 5.18 7.79
CA ASP A 111 3.81 5.74 9.09
C ASP A 111 5.02 5.96 10.01
N SER A 112 6.11 5.26 9.81
CA SER A 112 7.35 5.46 10.58
C SER A 112 8.46 6.15 9.80
N MET A 113 8.45 6.15 8.48
CA MET A 113 9.36 6.87 7.56
C MET A 113 10.84 6.92 7.99
N GLY A 114 11.36 5.83 8.58
CA GLY A 114 12.74 5.81 9.10
C GLY A 114 12.94 6.50 10.46
N ALA A 115 11.86 6.86 11.19
CA ALA A 115 11.97 7.56 12.47
C ALA A 115 12.69 6.77 13.58
N MET A 116 13.01 5.51 13.35
CA MET A 116 13.69 4.61 14.29
C MET A 116 15.16 4.30 13.89
N GLU A 117 15.76 5.13 13.05
CA GLU A 117 17.19 5.05 12.75
C GLU A 117 18.08 5.58 13.88
#